data_ae06e8705ae3b4665c03e1abd5ce467f
#
_entry.id   ae06e8705ae3b4665c03e1abd5ce467f
#
_cell.length_a   1.000
_cell.length_b   1.000
_cell.length_c   1.000
_cell.angle_alpha   90.00
_cell.angle_beta   90.00
_cell.angle_gamma   90.00
#
_symmetry.space_group_name_H-M   'P 1'
#
loop_
_entity.id
_entity.type
_entity.pdbx_description
1 polymer ?
#
loop_
_entity_poly.entity_id
_entity_poly.type
_entity_poly.pdbx_seq_one_letter_code
_entity_poly.pdbx_strand_id
1 'polypeptide(L)'
;MVIVSAKYGDGKNSNVFATFEIAVKSDNGFTSVGWCGSGFTDTQLINLTSNLRKNVESFKDGTYNFLPRIVLEIRADLVSKDAKGNLSLRFPRCKRIREDKFVNDIDTLKRMEELQ
;
A
#
# COMPACT_ATOMS: atom_id res chain seq x y z
N MET A 1 0.07 -7.17 -2.30
CA MET A 1 0.30 -5.77 -2.73
C MET A 1 1.47 -5.20 -1.95
N VAL A 2 2.07 -4.16 -2.45
CA VAL A 2 3.27 -3.58 -1.85
C VAL A 2 3.05 -2.11 -1.51
N ILE A 3 3.68 -1.64 -0.42
CA ILE A 3 3.65 -0.22 -0.03
C ILE A 3 4.61 0.56 -0.92
N VAL A 4 4.11 1.64 -1.54
CA VAL A 4 4.94 2.55 -2.36
C VAL A 4 5.01 3.96 -1.78
N SER A 5 4.05 4.36 -0.97
CA SER A 5 4.02 5.68 -0.33
C SER A 5 3.29 5.62 1.00
N ALA A 6 3.48 6.65 1.83
CA ALA A 6 2.78 6.75 3.10
C ALA A 6 2.60 8.20 3.53
N LYS A 7 1.58 8.43 4.37
CA LYS A 7 1.30 9.72 5.00
C LYS A 7 1.14 9.53 6.50
N TYR A 8 1.57 10.52 7.26
CA TYR A 8 1.30 10.56 8.70
C TYR A 8 -0.20 10.68 8.96
N GLY A 9 -0.64 10.13 10.08
CA GLY A 9 -2.02 10.25 10.52
C GLY A 9 -2.31 11.55 11.23
N ASP A 10 -3.53 11.66 11.77
CA ASP A 10 -3.98 12.82 12.54
C ASP A 10 -4.13 12.45 14.02
N GLY A 11 -4.13 13.49 14.88
CA GLY A 11 -4.35 13.31 16.32
C GLY A 11 -3.30 12.40 16.95
N LYS A 12 -3.74 11.31 17.58
CA LYS A 12 -2.83 10.37 18.24
C LYS A 12 -1.86 9.67 17.29
N ASN A 13 -2.18 9.66 15.99
CA ASN A 13 -1.36 9.01 14.96
C ASN A 13 -0.48 10.00 14.19
N SER A 14 -0.33 11.23 14.68
CA SER A 14 0.44 12.28 13.99
C SER A 14 1.95 11.97 13.90
N ASN A 15 2.45 11.04 14.72
CA ASN A 15 3.87 10.66 14.74
C ASN A 15 4.15 9.34 14.01
N VAL A 16 3.13 8.72 13.43
CA VAL A 16 3.30 7.46 12.71
C VAL A 16 2.62 7.56 11.33
N PHE A 17 3.15 6.82 10.37
CA PHE A 17 2.44 6.63 9.11
C PHE A 17 1.18 5.84 9.38
N ALA A 18 0.05 6.34 8.90
CA ALA A 18 -1.26 5.73 9.15
C ALA A 18 -2.02 5.38 7.89
N THR A 19 -1.62 5.93 6.74
CA THR A 19 -2.23 5.63 5.45
C THR A 19 -1.12 5.32 4.45
N PHE A 20 -1.32 4.24 3.69
CA PHE A 20 -0.30 3.71 2.79
C PHE A 20 -0.85 3.56 1.39
N GLU A 21 -0.12 4.08 0.41
CA GLU A 21 -0.45 3.82 -0.99
C GLU A 21 0.05 2.43 -1.35
N ILE A 22 -0.83 1.62 -1.92
CA ILE A 22 -0.55 0.23 -2.25
C ILE A 22 -0.58 0.04 -3.77
N ALA A 23 0.27 -0.88 -4.24
CA ALA A 23 0.45 -1.11 -5.66
C ALA A 23 0.56 -2.60 -5.96
N VAL A 24 0.30 -2.92 -7.22
CA VAL A 24 0.52 -4.26 -7.79
C VAL A 24 1.56 -4.16 -8.88
N LYS A 25 2.14 -5.29 -9.27
CA LYS A 25 3.09 -5.33 -10.37
C LYS A 25 2.39 -5.12 -11.71
N SER A 26 3.03 -4.38 -12.58
CA SER A 26 2.56 -4.17 -13.96
C SER A 26 3.77 -4.27 -14.90
N ASP A 27 3.51 -4.24 -16.20
CA ASP A 27 4.57 -4.41 -17.22
C ASP A 27 5.69 -3.38 -17.08
N ASN A 28 5.37 -2.18 -16.62
CA ASN A 28 6.33 -1.09 -16.49
C ASN A 28 6.74 -0.81 -15.04
N GLY A 29 6.57 -1.80 -14.14
CA GLY A 29 6.93 -1.65 -12.73
C GLY A 29 5.76 -1.87 -11.79
N PHE A 30 5.31 -0.84 -11.12
CA PHE A 30 4.23 -0.92 -10.14
C PHE A 30 3.13 0.08 -10.47
N THR A 31 1.87 -0.35 -10.29
CA THR A 31 0.71 0.49 -10.52
C THR A 31 -0.06 0.63 -9.22
N SER A 32 -0.29 1.87 -8.80
CA SER A 32 -1.08 2.17 -7.61
C SER A 32 -2.53 1.74 -7.80
N VAL A 33 -3.11 1.11 -6.77
CA VAL A 33 -4.51 0.68 -6.79
C VAL A 33 -5.30 1.29 -5.64
N GLY A 34 -4.72 2.24 -4.92
CA GLY A 34 -5.42 2.99 -3.89
C GLY A 34 -4.59 3.20 -2.62
N TRP A 35 -5.26 3.72 -1.61
CA TRP A 35 -4.70 4.00 -0.30
C TRP A 35 -5.42 3.16 0.74
N CYS A 36 -4.67 2.62 1.70
CA CYS A 36 -5.19 1.79 2.76
C CYS A 36 -4.78 2.36 4.11
N GLY A 37 -5.75 2.64 4.98
CA GLY A 37 -5.53 3.18 6.32
C GLY A 37 -6.19 2.37 7.42
N SER A 38 -6.66 1.15 7.15
CA SER A 38 -7.34 0.34 8.14
C SER A 38 -6.82 -1.10 8.16
N GLY A 39 -7.10 -1.80 9.25
CA GLY A 39 -6.66 -3.18 9.43
C GLY A 39 -5.32 -3.32 10.13
N PHE A 40 -4.71 -2.20 10.54
CA PHE A 40 -3.42 -2.19 11.25
C PHE A 40 -3.63 -2.02 12.75
N THR A 41 -2.84 -2.73 13.54
CA THR A 41 -2.74 -2.46 14.98
C THR A 41 -1.81 -1.25 15.21
N ASP A 42 -1.89 -0.64 16.39
CA ASP A 42 -1.00 0.46 16.75
C ASP A 42 0.48 0.02 16.70
N THR A 43 0.76 -1.18 17.17
CA THR A 43 2.12 -1.73 17.12
C THR A 43 2.62 -1.89 15.69
N GLN A 44 1.76 -2.37 14.79
CA GLN A 44 2.10 -2.51 13.38
C GLN A 44 2.41 -1.14 12.74
N LEU A 45 1.63 -0.11 13.04
CA LEU A 45 1.88 1.23 12.53
C LEU A 45 3.22 1.78 13.01
N ILE A 46 3.55 1.58 14.28
CA ILE A 46 4.83 2.00 14.84
C ILE A 46 6.00 1.31 14.13
N ASN A 47 5.90 0.00 13.97
CA ASN A 47 6.96 -0.80 13.34
C ASN A 47 7.13 -0.45 11.86
N LEU A 48 6.03 -0.26 11.13
CA LEU A 48 6.07 0.16 9.73
C LEU A 48 6.72 1.54 9.60
N THR A 49 6.35 2.47 10.47
CA THR A 49 6.91 3.83 10.45
C THR A 49 8.41 3.80 10.68
N SER A 50 8.87 3.06 11.68
CA SER A 50 10.29 2.94 11.99
C SER A 50 11.08 2.36 10.80
N ASN A 51 10.52 1.35 10.15
CA ASN A 51 11.15 0.70 9.00
C ASN A 51 11.17 1.63 7.78
N LEU A 52 10.04 2.25 7.47
CA LEU A 52 9.92 3.09 6.27
C LEU A 52 10.72 4.38 6.37
N ARG A 53 10.81 4.99 7.56
CA ARG A 53 11.61 6.22 7.74
C ARG A 53 13.06 6.07 7.31
N LYS A 54 13.61 4.88 7.44
CA LYS A 54 15.01 4.60 7.09
C LYS A 54 15.23 4.53 5.59
N ASN A 55 14.17 4.43 4.80
CA ASN A 55 14.23 4.10 3.38
C ASN A 55 13.42 5.08 2.51
N VAL A 56 13.27 6.33 2.96
CA VAL A 56 12.54 7.34 2.19
C VAL A 56 13.34 7.71 0.95
N GLU A 57 12.73 7.57 -0.22
CA GLU A 57 13.31 7.98 -1.50
C GLU A 57 13.06 9.45 -1.80
N SER A 58 11.82 9.90 -1.56
CA SER A 58 11.44 11.28 -1.84
C SER A 58 10.25 11.68 -0.98
N PHE A 59 10.02 12.98 -0.89
CA PHE A 59 8.92 13.56 -0.12
C PHE A 59 8.33 14.72 -0.92
N LYS A 60 7.01 14.74 -1.03
CA LYS A 60 6.31 15.83 -1.70
C LYS A 60 4.89 15.96 -1.16
N ASP A 61 4.52 17.18 -0.76
CA ASP A 61 3.15 17.52 -0.36
C ASP A 61 2.56 16.58 0.72
N GLY A 62 3.38 16.26 1.72
CA GLY A 62 2.95 15.40 2.83
C GLY A 62 3.03 13.91 2.54
N THR A 63 3.44 13.52 1.36
CA THR A 63 3.56 12.11 0.95
C THR A 63 5.03 11.71 0.91
N TYR A 64 5.35 10.62 1.62
CA TYR A 64 6.68 10.01 1.62
C TYR A 64 6.67 8.83 0.68
N ASN A 65 7.62 8.80 -0.26
CA ASN A 65 7.70 7.74 -1.27
C ASN A 65 8.88 6.81 -0.97
N PHE A 66 8.68 5.52 -1.22
CA PHE A 66 9.64 4.48 -0.90
C PHE A 66 9.84 3.53 -2.08
N LEU A 67 11.00 2.86 -2.11
CA LEU A 67 11.15 1.70 -2.98
C LEU A 67 10.23 0.59 -2.48
N PRO A 68 9.56 -0.15 -3.40
CA PRO A 68 8.62 -1.20 -3.01
C PRO A 68 9.35 -2.36 -2.33
N ARG A 69 9.12 -2.56 -1.03
CA ARG A 69 9.76 -3.62 -0.24
C ARG A 69 8.80 -4.35 0.68
N ILE A 70 7.85 -3.63 1.27
CA ILE A 70 6.95 -4.20 2.28
C ILE A 70 5.69 -4.70 1.61
N VAL A 71 5.45 -6.00 1.74
CA VAL A 71 4.29 -6.67 1.13
C VAL A 71 3.17 -6.79 2.15
N LEU A 72 1.97 -6.43 1.74
CA LEU A 72 0.75 -6.54 2.56
C LEU A 72 -0.24 -7.49 1.89
N GLU A 73 -0.96 -8.24 2.72
CA GLU A 73 -2.15 -8.95 2.29
C GLU A 73 -3.32 -7.99 2.49
N ILE A 74 -3.95 -7.58 1.40
CA ILE A 74 -5.04 -6.59 1.39
C ILE A 74 -6.34 -7.28 1.02
N ARG A 75 -7.40 -6.97 1.77
CA ARG A 75 -8.77 -7.35 1.43
C ARG A 75 -9.54 -6.08 1.09
N ALA A 76 -10.31 -6.14 0.02
CA ALA A 76 -11.18 -5.04 -0.38
C ALA A 76 -12.57 -5.57 -0.69
N ASP A 77 -13.58 -4.72 -0.59
CA ASP A 77 -14.96 -5.15 -0.85
C ASP A 77 -15.19 -5.37 -2.34
N LEU A 78 -14.53 -4.57 -3.18
CA LEU A 78 -14.59 -4.78 -4.62
C LEU A 78 -13.45 -4.04 -5.31
N VAL A 79 -13.22 -4.43 -6.56
CA VAL A 79 -12.28 -3.77 -7.46
C VAL A 79 -13.11 -2.95 -8.44
N SER A 80 -12.82 -1.66 -8.58
CA SER A 80 -13.50 -0.79 -9.52
C SER A 80 -12.57 -0.39 -10.65
N LYS A 81 -13.17 -0.01 -11.78
CA LYS A 81 -12.45 0.41 -12.98
C LYS A 81 -12.99 1.76 -13.42
N ASP A 82 -12.11 2.74 -13.62
CA ASP A 82 -12.55 4.06 -14.10
C ASP A 82 -12.72 4.06 -15.62
N ALA A 83 -13.12 5.23 -16.17
CA ALA A 83 -13.35 5.37 -17.59
C ALA A 83 -12.09 5.15 -18.45
N LYS A 84 -10.92 5.30 -17.86
CA LYS A 84 -9.63 5.10 -18.54
C LYS A 84 -9.09 3.67 -18.38
N GLY A 85 -9.83 2.81 -17.68
CA GLY A 85 -9.41 1.43 -17.45
C GLY A 85 -8.50 1.24 -16.23
N ASN A 86 -8.26 2.27 -15.42
CA ASN A 86 -7.45 2.15 -14.22
C ASN A 86 -8.23 1.44 -13.12
N LEU A 87 -7.58 0.48 -12.47
CA LEU A 87 -8.19 -0.28 -11.39
C LEU A 87 -7.93 0.39 -10.05
N SER A 88 -8.92 0.33 -9.15
CA SER A 88 -8.75 0.74 -7.77
C SER A 88 -9.54 -0.16 -6.85
N LEU A 89 -9.04 -0.28 -5.60
CA LEU A 89 -9.71 -1.05 -4.56
C LEU A 89 -10.72 -0.18 -3.82
N ARG A 90 -11.88 -0.75 -3.52
CA ARG A 90 -12.94 -0.10 -2.72
C ARG A 90 -12.88 -0.65 -1.31
N PHE A 91 -12.74 0.27 -0.35
CA PHE A 91 -12.65 -0.05 1.09
C PHE A 91 -11.55 -1.07 1.40
N PRO A 92 -10.29 -0.81 0.96
CA PRO A 92 -9.21 -1.76 1.24
C PRO A 92 -8.82 -1.73 2.72
N ARG A 93 -8.46 -2.92 3.23
CA ARG A 93 -7.97 -3.05 4.59
C ARG A 93 -6.85 -4.09 4.65
N CYS A 94 -5.90 -3.86 5.52
CA CYS A 94 -4.79 -4.80 5.68
C CYS A 94 -5.24 -6.00 6.51
N LYS A 95 -5.06 -7.21 5.98
CA LYS A 95 -5.30 -8.45 6.71
C LYS A 95 -4.06 -8.80 7.54
N ARG A 96 -2.88 -8.63 6.95
CA ARG A 96 -1.61 -8.87 7.62
C ARG A 96 -0.45 -8.33 6.80
N ILE A 97 0.67 -8.13 7.48
CA ILE A 97 1.93 -7.76 6.84
C ILE A 97 2.66 -9.07 6.50
N ARG A 98 3.05 -9.24 5.25
CA ARG A 98 3.65 -10.48 4.76
C ARG A 98 5.17 -10.37 4.75
N GLU A 99 5.79 -10.65 5.88
CA GLU A 99 7.26 -10.64 6.00
C GLU A 99 7.92 -11.80 5.24
N ASP A 100 7.15 -12.85 4.95
CA ASP A 100 7.58 -14.04 4.22
C ASP A 100 7.54 -13.87 2.69
N LYS A 101 7.05 -12.73 2.20
CA LYS A 101 6.92 -12.47 0.77
C LYS A 101 7.91 -11.42 0.30
N PHE A 102 8.44 -11.64 -0.89
CA PHE A 102 9.26 -10.66 -1.59
C PHE A 102 8.39 -9.89 -2.58
N VAL A 103 8.84 -8.70 -2.96
CA VAL A 103 8.11 -7.85 -3.89
C VAL A 103 7.81 -8.55 -5.22
N ASN A 104 8.64 -9.52 -5.63
CA ASN A 104 8.42 -10.28 -6.86
C ASN A 104 7.30 -11.31 -6.76
N ASP A 105 6.81 -11.59 -5.54
CA ASP A 105 5.78 -12.60 -5.29
C ASP A 105 4.39 -12.00 -5.17
N ILE A 106 4.24 -10.68 -5.35
CA ILE A 106 2.94 -10.02 -5.22
C ILE A 106 2.08 -10.20 -6.47
N ASP A 107 0.79 -9.93 -6.32
CA ASP A 107 -0.16 -10.02 -7.42
C ASP A 107 0.16 -9.01 -8.52
N THR A 108 -0.17 -9.39 -9.75
CA THR A 108 -0.01 -8.54 -10.91
C THR A 108 -1.30 -7.79 -11.20
N LEU A 109 -1.19 -6.71 -11.96
CA LEU A 109 -2.35 -5.97 -12.45
C LEU A 109 -3.27 -6.89 -13.27
N LYS A 110 -2.69 -7.74 -14.08
CA LYS A 110 -3.45 -8.70 -14.89
C LYS A 110 -4.30 -9.64 -14.02
N ARG A 111 -3.71 -10.18 -12.95
CA ARG A 111 -4.43 -11.06 -12.04
C ARG A 111 -5.57 -10.32 -11.34
N MET A 112 -5.35 -9.06 -10.96
CA MET A 112 -6.37 -8.23 -10.36
C MET A 112 -7.54 -7.99 -11.31
N GLU A 113 -7.27 -7.79 -12.60
CA GLU A 113 -8.30 -7.66 -13.63
C GLU A 113 -9.14 -8.93 -13.76
N GLU A 114 -8.50 -10.10 -13.65
CA GLU A 114 -9.18 -11.39 -13.73
C GLU A 114 -10.16 -11.63 -12.57
N LEU A 115 -9.95 -10.95 -11.44
CA LEU A 115 -10.78 -11.09 -10.25
C LEU A 115 -12.01 -10.18 -10.24
N GLN A 116 -12.15 -9.32 -11.24
CA GLN A 116 -13.30 -8.41 -11.34
C GLN A 116 -14.59 -9.15 -11.62
#